data_84914b8ef079e41f282fc9792e680925
#
_entry.id   84914b8ef079e41f282fc9792e680925
#
_cell.length_a   1.000
_cell.length_b   1.000
_cell.length_c   1.000
_cell.angle_alpha   90.00
_cell.angle_beta   90.00
_cell.angle_gamma   90.00
#
_symmetry.space_group_name_H-M   'P 1'
#
loop_
_entity.id
_entity.type
_entity.pdbx_description
1 polymer ?
#
loop_
_entity_poly.entity_id
_entity_poly.type
_entity_poly.pdbx_seq_one_letter_code
_entity_poly.pdbx_strand_id
1 'polypeptide(L)'
;AMALLPLLRRYGIDIVYLLPVFKYSDRYKKGTLGSPYAIRDIYRVDPGLHDPLLGEDTGGLLETEFRAFVELCHWLGIKVVLDFAFRTTSRDSVLIADHPDWFCWIRKGCAAGFRAPTVGNGSTMRELDDETLGQLYTSPQTPEYLSQFTWSPDRIDPDRWAAVRASAGDDLLGAIEDQFGITTVPGFSDIVNDQQPPWTDATYLRFYTDNAAQVRRYVADGQPPFLMQDGASLGRYPGTKPTEELWHYIEGVIPYYRRCFGIDGARIDMAHAMPVEHNASIVRRIREVDPAFLLWSEELDCSRGAQAQRDGFDLISGYTYYDYKRVHNADFNHFILNDGFLASPVPVVAAVETPDTPRSAFVLQDNASLRLVLTLNAFMPNAVPFINSGQELLEVQPMNLGLDNGEDGRYVLPPSDPMAGRLAFFDPYYLHWTSGDAWADDLLQESLRLRRHYLPLLSDPANFVKQDDVLHHGNLTMLCYHDSPHSNGLVVVANRSLTAELVLRLVLEHPAAMSVGKEVEIVYDAQGPCRRSVSSADELVLRPCEVVVIEIGT
;
A
#
# COMPACT_ATOMS: atom_id res chain seq x y z
N ALA A 1 -6.72 13.01 -16.04
CA ALA A 1 -5.60 13.07 -15.09
C ALA A 1 -4.74 14.33 -15.30
N MET A 2 -4.19 14.59 -16.49
CA MET A 2 -3.29 15.72 -16.75
C MET A 2 -3.84 17.08 -16.31
N ALA A 3 -5.14 17.33 -16.44
CA ALA A 3 -5.76 18.59 -16.01
C ALA A 3 -5.69 18.85 -14.48
N LEU A 4 -5.49 17.81 -13.68
CA LEU A 4 -5.38 17.93 -12.22
C LEU A 4 -3.94 18.19 -11.74
N LEU A 5 -2.92 17.98 -12.56
CA LEU A 5 -1.52 18.12 -12.15
C LEU A 5 -1.16 19.53 -11.62
N PRO A 6 -1.66 20.64 -12.20
CA PRO A 6 -1.43 21.97 -11.61
C PRO A 6 -2.01 22.12 -10.20
N LEU A 7 -3.14 21.46 -9.90
CA LEU A 7 -3.73 21.42 -8.57
C LEU A 7 -2.81 20.67 -7.61
N LEU A 8 -2.34 19.48 -7.99
CA LEU A 8 -1.40 18.70 -7.17
C LEU A 8 -0.11 19.48 -6.87
N ARG A 9 0.40 20.22 -7.87
CA ARG A 9 1.56 21.09 -7.66
C ARG A 9 1.27 22.21 -6.65
N ARG A 10 0.06 22.79 -6.68
CA ARG A 10 -0.37 23.81 -5.70
C ARG A 10 -0.41 23.25 -4.28
N TYR A 11 -0.83 21.99 -4.09
CA TYR A 11 -0.75 21.29 -2.81
C TYR A 11 0.68 21.05 -2.33
N GLY A 12 1.65 21.16 -3.22
CA GLY A 12 3.03 20.85 -2.91
C GLY A 12 3.34 19.35 -2.99
N ILE A 13 2.57 18.61 -3.78
CA ILE A 13 2.84 17.19 -4.06
C ILE A 13 4.12 17.08 -4.88
N ASP A 14 5.04 16.23 -4.44
CA ASP A 14 6.31 15.94 -5.10
C ASP A 14 6.29 14.58 -5.82
N ILE A 15 5.40 13.67 -5.42
CA ILE A 15 5.26 12.33 -5.99
C ILE A 15 3.79 12.04 -6.24
N VAL A 16 3.47 11.56 -7.44
CA VAL A 16 2.19 10.92 -7.76
C VAL A 16 2.41 9.42 -7.78
N TYR A 17 1.70 8.71 -6.90
CA TYR A 17 1.64 7.26 -6.89
C TYR A 17 0.37 6.80 -7.62
N LEU A 18 0.55 5.95 -8.62
CA LEU A 18 -0.52 5.38 -9.41
C LEU A 18 -0.70 3.90 -9.07
N LEU A 19 -1.94 3.50 -8.81
CA LEU A 19 -2.34 2.09 -8.77
C LEU A 19 -1.98 1.43 -10.11
N PRO A 20 -1.99 0.08 -10.24
CA PRO A 20 -1.54 -0.59 -11.44
C PRO A 20 -2.22 -0.05 -12.70
N VAL A 21 -1.41 0.35 -13.69
CA VAL A 21 -1.86 0.91 -14.98
C VAL A 21 -1.89 -0.14 -16.09
N PHE A 22 -1.62 -1.38 -15.76
CA PHE A 22 -1.42 -2.48 -16.70
C PHE A 22 -2.73 -3.06 -17.20
N LYS A 23 -2.70 -3.72 -18.35
CA LYS A 23 -3.86 -4.43 -18.88
C LYS A 23 -4.32 -5.51 -17.90
N TYR A 24 -5.51 -5.33 -17.32
CA TYR A 24 -6.14 -6.29 -16.42
C TYR A 24 -7.19 -7.15 -17.16
N SER A 25 -7.75 -8.16 -16.46
CA SER A 25 -8.69 -9.10 -17.04
C SER A 25 -10.02 -8.44 -17.43
N ASP A 26 -10.50 -8.76 -18.62
CA ASP A 26 -11.86 -8.42 -19.06
C ASP A 26 -12.90 -9.48 -18.69
N ARG A 27 -12.45 -10.68 -18.33
CA ARG A 27 -13.30 -11.84 -18.08
C ARG A 27 -13.59 -12.03 -16.59
N TYR A 28 -12.54 -12.00 -15.77
CA TYR A 28 -12.66 -12.20 -14.32
C TYR A 28 -12.67 -10.83 -13.64
N LYS A 29 -13.87 -10.23 -13.50
CA LYS A 29 -14.03 -8.90 -12.97
C LYS A 29 -14.59 -8.90 -11.56
N LYS A 30 -14.01 -8.07 -10.69
CA LYS A 30 -14.71 -7.52 -9.53
C LYS A 30 -15.37 -6.22 -9.95
N GLY A 31 -16.60 -5.95 -9.49
CA GLY A 31 -17.35 -4.76 -9.88
C GLY A 31 -17.61 -4.66 -11.39
N THR A 32 -17.76 -3.44 -11.88
CA THR A 32 -18.11 -3.16 -13.28
C THR A 32 -16.90 -3.15 -14.21
N LEU A 33 -15.77 -2.56 -13.73
CA LEU A 33 -14.56 -2.38 -14.55
C LEU A 33 -13.60 -3.56 -14.46
N GLY A 34 -13.50 -4.20 -13.30
CA GLY A 34 -12.49 -5.19 -12.94
C GLY A 34 -11.43 -4.61 -12.00
N SER A 35 -10.51 -5.45 -11.53
CA SER A 35 -9.45 -5.06 -10.62
C SER A 35 -8.17 -4.73 -11.36
N PRO A 36 -7.54 -3.57 -11.10
CA PRO A 36 -6.22 -3.25 -11.67
C PRO A 36 -5.11 -4.22 -11.17
N TYR A 37 -5.36 -4.94 -10.08
CA TYR A 37 -4.43 -5.96 -9.56
C TYR A 37 -4.61 -7.34 -10.22
N ALA A 38 -5.72 -7.59 -10.94
CA ALA A 38 -5.89 -8.78 -11.76
C ALA A 38 -5.22 -8.59 -13.13
N ILE A 39 -3.89 -8.42 -13.13
CA ILE A 39 -3.08 -8.05 -14.28
C ILE A 39 -3.04 -9.21 -15.28
N ARG A 40 -3.59 -8.99 -16.47
CA ARG A 40 -3.56 -9.97 -17.57
C ARG A 40 -2.26 -9.90 -18.38
N ASP A 41 -1.78 -8.68 -18.64
CA ASP A 41 -0.53 -8.43 -19.37
C ASP A 41 0.18 -7.23 -18.75
N ILE A 42 1.28 -7.51 -18.04
CA ILE A 42 2.03 -6.49 -17.31
C ILE A 42 2.88 -5.58 -18.21
N TYR A 43 3.12 -5.98 -19.46
CA TYR A 43 3.88 -5.19 -20.43
C TYR A 43 3.01 -4.27 -21.30
N ARG A 44 1.70 -4.26 -21.08
CA ARG A 44 0.76 -3.38 -21.77
C ARG A 44 0.04 -2.45 -20.81
N VAL A 45 -0.13 -1.20 -21.19
CA VAL A 45 -1.00 -0.24 -20.49
C VAL A 45 -2.46 -0.62 -20.74
N ASP A 46 -3.33 -0.44 -19.75
CA ASP A 46 -4.75 -0.79 -19.88
C ASP A 46 -5.47 0.14 -20.87
N PRO A 47 -6.17 -0.38 -21.88
CA PRO A 47 -6.90 0.43 -22.86
C PRO A 47 -7.97 1.34 -22.25
N GLY A 48 -8.49 1.02 -21.06
CA GLY A 48 -9.44 1.86 -20.33
C GLY A 48 -8.86 3.21 -19.86
N LEU A 49 -7.54 3.39 -19.94
CA LEU A 49 -6.86 4.64 -19.60
C LEU A 49 -6.77 5.62 -20.80
N HIS A 50 -7.12 5.17 -22.00
CA HIS A 50 -7.17 6.01 -23.19
C HIS A 50 -8.24 7.09 -23.07
N ASP A 51 -7.89 8.33 -23.48
CA ASP A 51 -8.85 9.44 -23.56
C ASP A 51 -9.52 9.46 -24.95
N PRO A 52 -10.80 9.10 -25.05
CA PRO A 52 -11.50 9.03 -26.35
C PRO A 52 -11.62 10.40 -27.05
N LEU A 53 -11.38 11.52 -26.36
CA LEU A 53 -11.34 12.84 -26.98
C LEU A 53 -10.12 13.03 -27.90
N LEU A 54 -9.09 12.19 -27.77
CA LEU A 54 -7.89 12.21 -28.60
C LEU A 54 -8.02 11.37 -29.88
N GLY A 55 -9.16 10.72 -30.08
CA GLY A 55 -9.45 9.85 -31.23
C GLY A 55 -9.42 8.38 -30.90
N GLU A 56 -9.42 7.50 -31.90
CA GLU A 56 -9.30 6.06 -31.71
C GLU A 56 -7.82 5.66 -31.54
N ASP A 57 -7.52 4.77 -30.61
CA ASP A 57 -6.19 4.18 -30.50
C ASP A 57 -5.94 3.19 -31.66
N THR A 58 -5.26 3.67 -32.68
CA THR A 58 -4.87 2.87 -33.85
C THR A 58 -3.52 2.16 -33.68
N GLY A 59 -3.00 2.13 -32.45
CA GLY A 59 -1.75 1.47 -32.06
C GLY A 59 -0.66 2.47 -31.63
N GLY A 60 -0.42 2.53 -30.32
CA GLY A 60 0.63 3.34 -29.71
C GLY A 60 0.22 4.75 -29.27
N LEU A 61 -1.04 5.15 -29.46
CA LEU A 61 -1.55 6.42 -28.95
C LEU A 61 -1.62 6.40 -27.42
N LEU A 62 -2.13 5.32 -26.83
CA LEU A 62 -2.23 5.13 -25.39
C LEU A 62 -0.85 5.20 -24.69
N GLU A 63 0.17 4.55 -25.24
CA GLU A 63 1.53 4.63 -24.71
C GLU A 63 2.09 6.05 -24.82
N THR A 64 1.72 6.78 -25.88
CA THR A 64 2.09 8.18 -26.05
C THR A 64 1.38 9.08 -25.03
N GLU A 65 0.10 8.84 -24.75
CA GLU A 65 -0.66 9.53 -23.69
C GLU A 65 -0.04 9.31 -22.32
N PHE A 66 0.30 8.08 -22.00
CA PHE A 66 0.91 7.76 -20.72
C PHE A 66 2.30 8.38 -20.57
N ARG A 67 3.11 8.37 -21.64
CA ARG A 67 4.40 9.08 -21.67
C ARG A 67 4.22 10.59 -21.48
N ALA A 68 3.26 11.19 -22.19
CA ALA A 68 2.95 12.61 -22.06
C ALA A 68 2.50 13.00 -20.64
N PHE A 69 1.75 12.13 -19.96
CA PHE A 69 1.40 12.31 -18.56
C PHE A 69 2.64 12.35 -17.66
N VAL A 70 3.57 11.39 -17.82
CA VAL A 70 4.81 11.35 -17.03
C VAL A 70 5.69 12.56 -17.31
N GLU A 71 5.85 12.95 -18.59
CA GLU A 71 6.61 14.14 -18.98
C GLU A 71 6.02 15.42 -18.37
N LEU A 72 4.69 15.54 -18.36
CA LEU A 72 4.02 16.71 -17.78
C LEU A 72 4.18 16.73 -16.24
N CYS A 73 4.16 15.58 -15.56
CA CYS A 73 4.51 15.49 -14.16
C CYS A 73 5.92 16.05 -13.93
N HIS A 74 6.90 15.62 -14.72
CA HIS A 74 8.29 16.08 -14.61
C HIS A 74 8.44 17.59 -14.82
N TRP A 75 7.72 18.16 -15.81
CA TRP A 75 7.71 19.62 -16.03
C TRP A 75 7.20 20.40 -14.83
N LEU A 76 6.29 19.80 -14.06
CA LEU A 76 5.77 20.39 -12.82
C LEU A 76 6.63 20.04 -11.59
N GLY A 77 7.73 19.32 -11.76
CA GLY A 77 8.59 18.86 -10.66
C GLY A 77 7.97 17.75 -9.82
N ILE A 78 7.07 16.97 -10.40
CA ILE A 78 6.39 15.83 -9.77
C ILE A 78 6.99 14.53 -10.31
N LYS A 79 7.34 13.61 -9.42
CA LYS A 79 7.81 12.27 -9.74
C LYS A 79 6.64 11.30 -9.88
N VAL A 80 6.81 10.25 -10.67
CA VAL A 80 5.78 9.23 -10.90
C VAL A 80 6.25 7.87 -10.38
N VAL A 81 5.48 7.32 -9.45
CA VAL A 81 5.67 5.98 -8.88
C VAL A 81 4.51 5.09 -9.31
N LEU A 82 4.81 3.91 -9.84
CA LEU A 82 3.80 2.91 -10.21
C LEU A 82 3.74 1.78 -9.19
N ASP A 83 2.55 1.22 -9.04
CA ASP A 83 2.33 -0.01 -8.28
C ASP A 83 2.51 -1.24 -9.16
N PHE A 84 3.29 -2.22 -8.70
CA PHE A 84 3.58 -3.47 -9.40
C PHE A 84 3.17 -4.67 -8.56
N ALA A 85 2.13 -5.38 -8.96
CA ALA A 85 1.74 -6.65 -8.38
C ALA A 85 2.46 -7.79 -9.11
N PHE A 86 3.57 -8.28 -8.53
CA PHE A 86 4.37 -9.37 -9.11
C PHE A 86 4.00 -10.75 -8.53
N ARG A 87 3.47 -10.77 -7.32
CA ARG A 87 3.15 -12.02 -6.63
C ARG A 87 1.98 -12.76 -7.27
N THR A 88 1.03 -11.99 -7.81
CA THR A 88 -0.19 -12.48 -8.46
C THR A 88 -0.31 -11.96 -9.89
N THR A 89 -1.21 -12.57 -10.64
CA THR A 89 -1.62 -12.13 -11.98
C THR A 89 -3.12 -12.45 -12.16
N SER A 90 -3.75 -12.04 -13.26
CA SER A 90 -5.13 -12.47 -13.52
C SER A 90 -5.20 -13.98 -13.76
N ARG A 91 -6.37 -14.55 -13.51
CA ARG A 91 -6.60 -15.97 -13.75
C ARG A 91 -6.46 -16.37 -15.22
N ASP A 92 -6.74 -15.44 -16.14
CA ASP A 92 -6.64 -15.60 -17.59
C ASP A 92 -5.41 -14.88 -18.17
N SER A 93 -4.32 -14.82 -17.41
CA SER A 93 -3.06 -14.19 -17.82
C SER A 93 -2.56 -14.67 -19.17
N VAL A 94 -2.02 -13.75 -19.97
CA VAL A 94 -1.39 -14.09 -21.26
C VAL A 94 -0.23 -15.07 -21.11
N LEU A 95 0.40 -15.14 -19.95
CA LEU A 95 1.50 -16.04 -19.64
C LEU A 95 1.13 -17.53 -19.75
N ILE A 96 -0.16 -17.86 -19.61
CA ILE A 96 -0.65 -19.25 -19.74
C ILE A 96 -0.30 -19.84 -21.11
N ALA A 97 -0.28 -19.03 -22.16
CA ALA A 97 -0.04 -19.49 -23.52
C ALA A 97 1.35 -20.14 -23.69
N ASP A 98 2.36 -19.55 -23.09
CA ASP A 98 3.73 -20.00 -23.21
C ASP A 98 4.22 -20.80 -21.99
N HIS A 99 3.65 -20.53 -20.81
CA HIS A 99 4.10 -21.06 -19.52
C HIS A 99 2.93 -21.52 -18.64
N PRO A 100 2.12 -22.52 -19.07
CA PRO A 100 1.02 -23.04 -18.26
C PRO A 100 1.49 -23.67 -16.94
N ASP A 101 2.76 -24.07 -16.84
CA ASP A 101 3.43 -24.63 -15.67
C ASP A 101 3.79 -23.56 -14.60
N TRP A 102 3.73 -22.26 -14.93
CA TRP A 102 3.88 -21.18 -13.95
C TRP A 102 2.66 -20.98 -13.07
N PHE A 103 1.59 -21.77 -13.28
CA PHE A 103 0.32 -21.70 -12.58
C PHE A 103 0.03 -22.97 -11.80
N CYS A 104 -0.74 -22.85 -10.72
CA CYS A 104 -1.40 -23.98 -10.11
C CYS A 104 -2.79 -24.18 -10.76
N TRP A 105 -3.16 -25.42 -10.98
CA TRP A 105 -4.38 -25.80 -11.67
C TRP A 105 -5.29 -26.64 -10.78
N ILE A 106 -6.60 -26.40 -10.86
CA ILE A 106 -7.63 -27.19 -10.17
C ILE A 106 -8.69 -27.68 -11.15
N ARG A 107 -9.45 -28.69 -10.75
CA ARG A 107 -10.66 -29.08 -11.50
C ARG A 107 -11.65 -27.91 -11.53
N LYS A 108 -12.19 -27.56 -12.71
CA LYS A 108 -13.12 -26.44 -12.93
C LYS A 108 -14.29 -26.44 -11.94
N GLY A 109 -14.87 -27.64 -11.67
CA GLY A 109 -15.98 -27.79 -10.75
C GLY A 109 -15.67 -27.42 -9.29
N CYS A 110 -14.38 -27.31 -8.90
CA CYS A 110 -13.98 -26.94 -7.54
C CYS A 110 -13.83 -25.41 -7.37
N ALA A 111 -13.75 -24.64 -8.45
CA ALA A 111 -13.39 -23.22 -8.38
C ALA A 111 -14.40 -22.35 -7.61
N ALA A 112 -15.70 -22.60 -7.74
CA ALA A 112 -16.73 -21.81 -7.07
C ALA A 112 -16.73 -21.98 -5.54
N GLY A 113 -16.34 -23.17 -5.05
CA GLY A 113 -16.26 -23.50 -3.63
C GLY A 113 -14.83 -23.48 -3.08
N PHE A 114 -13.87 -23.01 -3.87
CA PHE A 114 -12.46 -23.07 -3.48
C PHE A 114 -12.20 -22.22 -2.23
N ARG A 115 -11.64 -22.87 -1.20
CA ARG A 115 -11.25 -22.26 0.07
C ARG A 115 -10.01 -22.95 0.60
N ALA A 116 -9.04 -22.18 1.06
CA ALA A 116 -7.88 -22.73 1.76
C ALA A 116 -8.30 -23.38 3.10
N PRO A 117 -7.61 -24.44 3.55
CA PRO A 117 -7.87 -25.04 4.86
C PRO A 117 -7.71 -24.05 5.98
N THR A 118 -8.42 -24.27 7.09
CA THR A 118 -8.38 -23.46 8.30
C THR A 118 -7.74 -24.21 9.45
N VAL A 119 -7.29 -23.47 10.47
CA VAL A 119 -6.71 -23.99 11.71
C VAL A 119 -7.63 -23.70 12.90
N GLY A 120 -7.77 -24.64 13.79
CA GLY A 120 -8.65 -24.52 14.96
C GLY A 120 -10.13 -24.40 14.55
N ASN A 121 -10.84 -23.42 15.11
CA ASN A 121 -12.23 -23.14 14.75
C ASN A 121 -12.38 -22.24 13.51
N GLY A 122 -11.28 -21.84 12.87
CA GLY A 122 -11.27 -20.98 11.68
C GLY A 122 -11.65 -19.50 11.92
N SER A 123 -11.89 -19.08 13.17
CA SER A 123 -12.43 -17.72 13.46
C SER A 123 -11.38 -16.68 13.79
N THR A 124 -10.16 -17.10 14.12
CA THR A 124 -9.09 -16.19 14.54
C THR A 124 -8.00 -16.16 13.48
N MET A 125 -7.77 -15.01 12.89
CA MET A 125 -6.65 -14.79 11.98
C MET A 125 -5.32 -15.06 12.67
N ARG A 126 -4.41 -15.69 11.95
CA ARG A 126 -3.06 -16.00 12.43
C ARG A 126 -2.04 -15.78 11.33
N GLU A 127 -0.90 -15.23 11.72
CA GLU A 127 0.27 -15.30 10.84
C GLU A 127 0.71 -16.76 10.66
N LEU A 128 1.24 -17.06 9.50
CA LEU A 128 1.77 -18.38 9.21
C LEU A 128 3.14 -18.54 9.87
N ASP A 129 3.22 -19.37 10.90
CA ASP A 129 4.45 -19.85 11.52
C ASP A 129 4.59 -21.37 11.37
N ASP A 130 5.69 -21.96 11.84
CA ASP A 130 5.94 -23.40 11.68
C ASP A 130 4.93 -24.28 12.42
N GLU A 131 4.37 -23.81 13.54
CA GLU A 131 3.32 -24.50 14.28
C GLU A 131 2.01 -24.46 13.48
N THR A 132 1.58 -23.29 13.05
CA THR A 132 0.36 -23.07 12.26
C THR A 132 0.46 -23.80 10.91
N LEU A 133 1.64 -23.81 10.28
CA LEU A 133 1.92 -24.60 9.08
C LEU A 133 1.69 -26.10 9.32
N GLY A 134 2.24 -26.63 10.41
CA GLY A 134 2.02 -28.02 10.81
C GLY A 134 0.55 -28.35 11.04
N GLN A 135 -0.20 -27.45 11.69
CA GLN A 135 -1.65 -27.60 11.92
C GLN A 135 -2.44 -27.57 10.60
N LEU A 136 -2.10 -26.71 9.64
CA LEU A 136 -2.71 -26.66 8.31
C LEU A 136 -2.55 -27.98 7.58
N TYR A 137 -1.33 -28.49 7.49
CA TYR A 137 -1.05 -29.73 6.74
C TYR A 137 -1.57 -31.01 7.40
N THR A 138 -1.81 -30.98 8.70
CA THR A 138 -2.43 -32.10 9.45
C THR A 138 -3.94 -31.92 9.66
N SER A 139 -4.52 -30.84 9.16
CA SER A 139 -5.97 -30.61 9.21
C SER A 139 -6.73 -31.69 8.43
N PRO A 140 -7.88 -32.18 8.96
CA PRO A 140 -8.75 -33.09 8.24
C PRO A 140 -9.24 -32.59 6.88
N GLN A 141 -9.23 -31.29 6.65
CA GLN A 141 -9.62 -30.65 5.38
C GLN A 141 -8.55 -30.78 4.29
N THR A 142 -7.28 -30.90 4.66
CA THR A 142 -6.15 -30.82 3.74
C THR A 142 -6.11 -31.94 2.67
N PRO A 143 -6.40 -33.21 2.97
CA PRO A 143 -6.43 -34.24 1.92
C PRO A 143 -7.45 -33.97 0.82
N GLU A 144 -8.65 -33.52 1.18
CA GLU A 144 -9.69 -33.14 0.21
C GLU A 144 -9.27 -31.90 -0.58
N TYR A 145 -8.72 -30.89 0.11
CA TYR A 145 -8.20 -29.68 -0.51
C TYR A 145 -7.12 -29.98 -1.54
N LEU A 146 -6.09 -30.74 -1.19
CA LEU A 146 -5.00 -31.11 -2.10
C LEU A 146 -5.48 -31.96 -3.28
N SER A 147 -6.53 -32.76 -3.11
CA SER A 147 -7.12 -33.57 -4.17
C SER A 147 -7.79 -32.75 -5.29
N GLN A 148 -8.07 -31.47 -5.08
CA GLN A 148 -8.64 -30.57 -6.09
C GLN A 148 -7.63 -30.20 -7.17
N PHE A 149 -6.33 -30.24 -6.86
CA PHE A 149 -5.26 -29.82 -7.75
C PHE A 149 -4.96 -30.87 -8.83
N THR A 150 -4.49 -30.39 -9.96
CA THR A 150 -4.15 -31.20 -11.13
C THR A 150 -2.90 -30.63 -11.83
N TRP A 151 -2.41 -31.39 -12.81
CA TRP A 151 -1.32 -30.93 -13.65
C TRP A 151 -1.77 -29.84 -14.62
N SER A 152 -0.83 -29.07 -15.15
CA SER A 152 -1.05 -28.10 -16.23
C SER A 152 -1.49 -28.79 -17.52
N PRO A 153 -2.22 -28.10 -18.42
CA PRO A 153 -2.78 -28.71 -19.63
C PRO A 153 -1.72 -29.33 -20.54
N ASP A 154 -0.54 -28.73 -20.67
CA ASP A 154 0.58 -29.26 -21.45
C ASP A 154 1.14 -30.58 -20.89
N ARG A 155 1.05 -30.78 -19.59
CA ARG A 155 1.47 -32.00 -18.92
C ARG A 155 0.38 -33.09 -18.90
N ILE A 156 -0.89 -32.69 -18.93
CA ILE A 156 -2.02 -33.66 -19.02
C ILE A 156 -2.06 -34.29 -20.39
N ASP A 157 -2.02 -33.49 -21.46
CA ASP A 157 -2.14 -33.94 -22.85
C ASP A 157 -1.48 -32.91 -23.78
N PRO A 158 -0.18 -33.09 -24.11
CA PRO A 158 0.57 -32.15 -24.93
C PRO A 158 -0.01 -31.88 -26.32
N ASP A 159 -0.57 -32.91 -26.97
CA ASP A 159 -1.13 -32.78 -28.31
C ASP A 159 -2.43 -31.96 -28.29
N ARG A 160 -3.30 -32.25 -27.34
CA ARG A 160 -4.54 -31.48 -27.12
C ARG A 160 -4.21 -30.04 -26.73
N TRP A 161 -3.21 -29.84 -25.88
CA TRP A 161 -2.73 -28.49 -25.49
C TRP A 161 -2.29 -27.67 -26.71
N ALA A 162 -1.47 -28.26 -27.58
CA ALA A 162 -1.03 -27.58 -28.80
C ALA A 162 -2.21 -27.17 -29.70
N ALA A 163 -3.22 -28.04 -29.83
CA ALA A 163 -4.44 -27.76 -30.62
C ALA A 163 -5.28 -26.63 -29.98
N VAL A 164 -5.50 -26.68 -28.66
CA VAL A 164 -6.24 -25.65 -27.90
C VAL A 164 -5.54 -24.30 -28.00
N ARG A 165 -4.25 -24.27 -27.75
CA ARG A 165 -3.44 -23.04 -27.83
C ARG A 165 -3.51 -22.38 -29.21
N ALA A 166 -3.48 -23.18 -30.28
CA ALA A 166 -3.53 -22.66 -31.65
C ALA A 166 -4.92 -22.14 -32.08
N SER A 167 -6.00 -22.59 -31.44
CA SER A 167 -7.37 -22.27 -31.84
C SER A 167 -8.15 -21.37 -30.91
N ALA A 168 -7.66 -21.13 -29.68
CA ALA A 168 -8.42 -20.46 -28.60
C ALA A 168 -8.62 -18.95 -28.79
N GLY A 169 -7.81 -18.29 -29.62
CA GLY A 169 -7.84 -16.82 -29.72
C GLY A 169 -7.60 -16.14 -28.38
N ASP A 170 -8.40 -15.10 -28.08
CA ASP A 170 -8.24 -14.30 -26.86
C ASP A 170 -8.76 -14.97 -25.58
N ASP A 171 -9.57 -16.04 -25.69
CA ASP A 171 -10.16 -16.77 -24.56
C ASP A 171 -9.48 -18.13 -24.33
N LEU A 172 -8.18 -18.12 -24.14
CA LEU A 172 -7.41 -19.36 -23.95
C LEU A 172 -7.84 -20.11 -22.68
N LEU A 173 -8.06 -19.41 -21.55
CA LEU A 173 -8.49 -20.09 -20.32
C LEU A 173 -9.87 -20.75 -20.48
N GLY A 174 -10.82 -20.10 -21.16
CA GLY A 174 -12.11 -20.70 -21.45
C GLY A 174 -12.00 -21.94 -22.30
N ALA A 175 -11.15 -21.93 -23.32
CA ALA A 175 -10.88 -23.11 -24.12
C ALA A 175 -10.24 -24.26 -23.31
N ILE A 176 -9.34 -23.96 -22.38
CA ILE A 176 -8.77 -24.94 -21.43
C ILE A 176 -9.87 -25.51 -20.53
N GLU A 177 -10.70 -24.63 -19.97
CA GLU A 177 -11.82 -25.03 -19.12
C GLU A 177 -12.77 -26.00 -19.81
N ASP A 178 -13.07 -25.78 -21.09
CA ASP A 178 -13.99 -26.59 -21.87
C ASP A 178 -13.35 -27.90 -22.35
N GLN A 179 -12.10 -27.90 -22.74
CA GLN A 179 -11.42 -29.06 -23.30
C GLN A 179 -10.76 -29.96 -22.24
N PHE A 180 -10.27 -29.38 -21.15
CA PHE A 180 -9.55 -30.11 -20.09
C PHE A 180 -10.36 -30.24 -18.79
N GLY A 181 -11.41 -29.44 -18.60
CA GLY A 181 -12.18 -29.40 -17.34
C GLY A 181 -11.39 -28.87 -16.15
N ILE A 182 -10.35 -28.06 -16.39
CA ILE A 182 -9.48 -27.49 -15.38
C ILE A 182 -9.44 -25.96 -15.50
N THR A 183 -9.06 -25.27 -14.44
CA THR A 183 -8.91 -23.81 -14.41
C THR A 183 -7.77 -23.42 -13.46
N THR A 184 -7.28 -22.19 -13.57
CA THR A 184 -6.29 -21.64 -12.64
C THR A 184 -6.89 -21.46 -11.24
N VAL A 185 -6.08 -21.62 -10.21
CA VAL A 185 -6.49 -21.47 -8.80
C VAL A 185 -6.87 -20.03 -8.50
N PRO A 186 -8.04 -19.76 -7.88
CA PRO A 186 -8.31 -18.44 -7.30
C PRO A 186 -7.32 -18.10 -6.21
N GLY A 187 -6.82 -16.84 -6.18
CA GLY A 187 -5.98 -16.35 -5.11
C GLY A 187 -6.74 -16.24 -3.78
N PHE A 188 -6.01 -16.10 -2.70
CA PHE A 188 -6.53 -15.86 -1.35
C PHE A 188 -5.46 -15.19 -0.48
N SER A 189 -5.86 -14.66 0.67
CA SER A 189 -4.95 -14.05 1.63
C SER A 189 -3.88 -15.03 2.14
N ASP A 190 -2.65 -14.57 2.30
CA ASP A 190 -1.56 -15.35 2.92
C ASP A 190 -1.72 -15.48 4.44
N ILE A 191 -2.63 -14.72 5.05
CA ILE A 191 -2.99 -14.84 6.46
C ILE A 191 -3.92 -16.04 6.69
N VAL A 192 -3.57 -16.89 7.65
CA VAL A 192 -4.36 -18.08 7.99
C VAL A 192 -5.66 -17.68 8.69
N ASN A 193 -6.77 -18.32 8.30
CA ASN A 193 -8.13 -18.02 8.79
C ASN A 193 -8.62 -16.60 8.45
N ASP A 194 -8.04 -15.94 7.46
CA ASP A 194 -8.61 -14.70 6.97
C ASP A 194 -10.01 -14.97 6.41
N GLN A 195 -10.97 -14.16 6.84
CA GLN A 195 -12.38 -14.28 6.45
C GLN A 195 -12.68 -13.63 5.10
N GLN A 196 -11.68 -13.00 4.48
CA GLN A 196 -11.86 -12.44 3.14
C GLN A 196 -12.28 -13.53 2.14
N PRO A 197 -13.22 -13.24 1.23
CA PRO A 197 -13.54 -14.17 0.16
C PRO A 197 -12.32 -14.39 -0.74
N PRO A 198 -12.19 -15.56 -1.39
CA PRO A 198 -11.12 -15.79 -2.36
C PRO A 198 -11.12 -14.73 -3.47
N TRP A 199 -9.95 -14.41 -3.95
CA TRP A 199 -9.76 -13.49 -5.07
C TRP A 199 -10.11 -14.21 -6.38
N THR A 200 -11.37 -14.08 -6.80
CA THR A 200 -11.89 -14.82 -7.96
C THR A 200 -11.35 -14.32 -9.29
N ASP A 201 -10.69 -13.20 -9.30
CA ASP A 201 -10.10 -12.48 -10.44
C ASP A 201 -8.59 -12.72 -10.60
N ALA A 202 -7.89 -13.07 -9.52
CA ALA A 202 -6.44 -13.23 -9.48
C ALA A 202 -6.00 -14.67 -9.14
N THR A 203 -4.77 -14.99 -9.49
CA THR A 203 -4.08 -16.24 -9.14
C THR A 203 -2.63 -15.96 -8.79
N TYR A 204 -2.00 -16.85 -8.03
CA TYR A 204 -0.59 -16.77 -7.69
C TYR A 204 0.31 -17.38 -8.76
N LEU A 205 1.43 -16.72 -9.03
CA LEU A 205 2.48 -17.27 -9.87
C LEU A 205 3.39 -18.23 -9.07
N ARG A 206 3.84 -19.31 -9.70
CA ARG A 206 4.73 -20.30 -9.10
C ARG A 206 6.19 -19.87 -9.24
N PHE A 207 6.69 -19.18 -8.24
CA PHE A 207 8.10 -18.71 -8.19
C PHE A 207 9.13 -19.83 -7.97
N TYR A 208 8.67 -21.00 -7.52
CA TYR A 208 9.50 -22.20 -7.35
C TYR A 208 8.83 -23.41 -7.98
N THR A 209 9.62 -24.30 -8.51
CA THR A 209 9.15 -25.58 -9.07
C THR A 209 8.95 -26.65 -8.00
N ASP A 210 9.45 -26.42 -6.77
CA ASP A 210 9.32 -27.29 -5.60
C ASP A 210 8.73 -26.54 -4.40
N ASN A 211 8.32 -27.31 -3.39
CA ASN A 211 7.78 -26.77 -2.14
C ASN A 211 8.90 -26.49 -1.13
N ALA A 212 8.63 -25.61 -0.16
CA ALA A 212 9.50 -25.36 0.96
C ALA A 212 9.89 -26.65 1.71
N ALA A 213 11.10 -26.67 2.29
CA ALA A 213 11.61 -27.86 2.97
C ALA A 213 10.72 -28.33 4.12
N GLN A 214 10.11 -27.39 4.85
CA GLN A 214 9.19 -27.63 5.98
C GLN A 214 7.94 -28.39 5.55
N VAL A 215 7.51 -28.23 4.29
CA VAL A 215 6.26 -28.77 3.74
C VAL A 215 6.44 -30.17 3.17
N ARG A 216 7.61 -30.51 2.64
CA ARG A 216 7.86 -31.76 1.89
C ARG A 216 7.42 -33.04 2.61
N ARG A 217 7.53 -33.07 3.94
CA ARG A 217 7.14 -34.24 4.77
C ARG A 217 5.63 -34.48 4.81
N TYR A 218 4.81 -33.51 4.45
CA TYR A 218 3.36 -33.60 4.47
C TYR A 218 2.75 -33.90 3.10
N VAL A 219 3.54 -33.79 2.03
CA VAL A 219 3.08 -33.88 0.65
C VAL A 219 3.44 -35.26 0.08
N ALA A 220 2.45 -35.93 -0.49
CA ALA A 220 2.66 -37.23 -1.13
C ALA A 220 3.50 -37.13 -2.40
N ASP A 221 4.27 -38.18 -2.69
CA ASP A 221 4.96 -38.29 -3.98
C ASP A 221 3.94 -38.24 -5.14
N GLY A 222 4.25 -37.41 -6.14
CA GLY A 222 3.39 -37.25 -7.32
C GLY A 222 2.21 -36.29 -7.14
N GLN A 223 2.11 -35.58 -6.00
CA GLN A 223 1.13 -34.49 -5.85
C GLN A 223 1.33 -33.45 -6.96
N PRO A 224 0.29 -33.07 -7.72
CA PRO A 224 0.35 -31.94 -8.63
C PRO A 224 0.72 -30.65 -7.91
N PRO A 225 1.29 -29.66 -8.60
CA PRO A 225 1.53 -28.35 -8.02
C PRO A 225 0.27 -27.79 -7.37
N PHE A 226 0.40 -27.27 -6.17
CA PHE A 226 -0.70 -26.76 -5.37
C PHE A 226 -0.34 -25.42 -4.73
N LEU A 227 -1.33 -24.73 -4.23
CA LEU A 227 -1.20 -23.46 -3.50
C LEU A 227 -1.84 -23.62 -2.13
N MET A 228 -1.08 -23.38 -1.08
CA MET A 228 -1.52 -23.14 0.29
C MET A 228 -0.88 -21.85 0.81
N GLN A 229 -1.11 -21.48 2.06
CA GLN A 229 -0.59 -20.22 2.62
C GLN A 229 0.94 -20.14 2.57
N ASP A 230 1.67 -21.25 2.73
CA ASP A 230 3.14 -21.27 2.52
C ASP A 230 3.53 -20.92 1.09
N GLY A 231 2.74 -21.40 0.12
CA GLY A 231 2.89 -21.03 -1.29
C GLY A 231 2.48 -19.59 -1.59
N ALA A 232 1.66 -18.95 -0.76
CA ALA A 232 1.36 -17.52 -0.82
C ALA A 232 2.46 -16.68 -0.15
N SER A 233 3.04 -17.14 0.97
CA SER A 233 4.05 -16.44 1.79
C SER A 233 5.48 -16.91 1.49
N LEU A 234 5.95 -16.74 0.26
CA LEU A 234 7.28 -17.22 -0.17
C LEU A 234 8.44 -16.49 0.48
N GLY A 235 8.25 -15.31 1.01
CA GLY A 235 9.26 -14.61 1.82
C GLY A 235 9.65 -15.41 3.07
N ARG A 236 8.74 -16.21 3.60
CA ARG A 236 8.97 -17.05 4.79
C ARG A 236 9.20 -18.53 4.44
N TYR A 237 8.51 -19.03 3.42
CA TYR A 237 8.55 -20.44 3.02
C TYR A 237 9.00 -20.62 1.56
N PRO A 238 10.23 -20.20 1.21
CA PRO A 238 10.74 -20.34 -0.15
C PRO A 238 10.95 -21.82 -0.52
N GLY A 239 10.76 -22.13 -1.79
CA GLY A 239 11.27 -23.36 -2.39
C GLY A 239 12.81 -23.35 -2.49
N THR A 240 13.38 -24.37 -3.11
CA THR A 240 14.83 -24.45 -3.36
C THR A 240 15.19 -24.40 -4.83
N LYS A 241 14.20 -24.48 -5.72
CA LYS A 241 14.36 -24.50 -7.18
C LYS A 241 13.57 -23.36 -7.80
N PRO A 242 14.17 -22.18 -7.98
CA PRO A 242 13.50 -21.05 -8.61
C PRO A 242 12.95 -21.39 -10.00
N THR A 243 11.83 -20.82 -10.37
CA THR A 243 11.33 -20.78 -11.74
C THR A 243 12.09 -19.65 -12.47
N GLU A 244 13.31 -19.93 -12.89
CA GLU A 244 14.26 -18.90 -13.34
C GLU A 244 13.74 -18.04 -14.50
N GLU A 245 13.03 -18.62 -15.46
CA GLU A 245 12.46 -17.87 -16.59
C GLU A 245 11.40 -16.86 -16.10
N LEU A 246 10.57 -17.24 -15.12
CA LEU A 246 9.60 -16.32 -14.49
C LEU A 246 10.32 -15.19 -13.75
N TRP A 247 11.38 -15.52 -13.00
CA TRP A 247 12.15 -14.51 -12.29
C TRP A 247 12.75 -13.48 -13.25
N HIS A 248 13.40 -13.93 -14.33
CA HIS A 248 13.96 -13.05 -15.37
C HIS A 248 12.88 -12.21 -16.08
N TYR A 249 11.71 -12.81 -16.33
CA TYR A 249 10.58 -12.09 -16.91
C TYR A 249 10.16 -10.90 -16.02
N ILE A 250 10.00 -11.13 -14.72
CA ILE A 250 9.60 -10.11 -13.74
C ILE A 250 10.69 -9.04 -13.55
N GLU A 251 11.95 -9.44 -13.44
CA GLU A 251 13.11 -8.53 -13.34
C GLU A 251 13.18 -7.52 -14.50
N GLY A 252 12.64 -7.87 -15.65
CA GLY A 252 12.61 -7.02 -16.84
C GLY A 252 11.53 -5.93 -16.81
N VAL A 253 10.47 -6.07 -15.97
CA VAL A 253 9.27 -5.22 -16.02
C VAL A 253 9.57 -3.77 -15.63
N ILE A 254 10.10 -3.52 -14.43
CA ILE A 254 10.39 -2.16 -13.96
C ILE A 254 11.38 -1.45 -14.91
N PRO A 255 12.50 -2.08 -15.33
CA PRO A 255 13.38 -1.50 -16.34
C PRO A 255 12.71 -1.15 -17.67
N TYR A 256 11.72 -1.96 -18.10
CA TYR A 256 10.92 -1.66 -19.30
C TYR A 256 10.13 -0.35 -19.11
N TYR A 257 9.36 -0.22 -18.02
CA TYR A 257 8.56 0.98 -17.75
C TYR A 257 9.44 2.22 -17.54
N ARG A 258 10.59 2.08 -16.88
CA ARG A 258 11.57 3.17 -16.75
C ARG A 258 12.07 3.64 -18.11
N ARG A 259 12.43 2.73 -19.01
CA ARG A 259 12.93 3.10 -20.35
C ARG A 259 11.86 3.64 -21.28
N CYS A 260 10.65 3.04 -21.25
CA CYS A 260 9.57 3.40 -22.19
C CYS A 260 8.83 4.67 -21.80
N PHE A 261 8.63 4.89 -20.50
CA PHE A 261 7.76 5.94 -19.98
C PHE A 261 8.45 6.93 -19.05
N GLY A 262 9.63 6.61 -18.56
CA GLY A 262 10.39 7.52 -17.70
C GLY A 262 9.94 7.57 -16.25
N ILE A 263 9.20 6.57 -15.74
CA ILE A 263 8.75 6.53 -14.34
C ILE A 263 9.93 6.64 -13.37
N ASP A 264 9.70 7.19 -12.19
CA ASP A 264 10.76 7.51 -11.20
C ASP A 264 10.83 6.52 -10.04
N GLY A 265 9.83 5.67 -9.87
CA GLY A 265 9.79 4.70 -8.79
C GLY A 265 8.76 3.60 -8.99
N ALA A 266 8.86 2.60 -8.13
CA ALA A 266 7.96 1.46 -8.06
C ALA A 266 7.60 1.14 -6.60
N ARG A 267 6.32 0.92 -6.34
CA ARG A 267 5.86 0.18 -5.16
C ARG A 267 5.70 -1.27 -5.56
N ILE A 268 6.24 -2.19 -4.79
CA ILE A 268 6.07 -3.63 -5.00
C ILE A 268 5.00 -4.14 -4.05
N ASP A 269 3.87 -4.50 -4.65
CA ASP A 269 2.72 -5.09 -3.98
C ASP A 269 3.09 -6.47 -3.40
N MET A 270 2.62 -6.75 -2.18
CA MET A 270 2.94 -7.99 -1.45
C MET A 270 4.45 -8.31 -1.41
N ALA A 271 5.32 -7.30 -1.32
CA ALA A 271 6.77 -7.51 -1.30
C ALA A 271 7.21 -8.45 -0.15
N HIS A 272 6.52 -8.40 0.99
CA HIS A 272 6.73 -9.30 2.13
C HIS A 272 6.47 -10.78 1.80
N ALA A 273 5.62 -11.05 0.83
CA ALA A 273 5.26 -12.40 0.38
C ALA A 273 6.10 -12.90 -0.80
N MET A 274 6.94 -12.03 -1.39
CA MET A 274 7.88 -12.39 -2.45
C MET A 274 9.11 -13.12 -1.90
N PRO A 275 9.78 -13.97 -2.70
CA PRO A 275 11.10 -14.48 -2.30
C PRO A 275 12.09 -13.36 -2.05
N VAL A 276 12.80 -13.40 -0.92
CA VAL A 276 13.78 -12.35 -0.52
C VAL A 276 14.86 -12.17 -1.59
N GLU A 277 15.41 -13.27 -2.11
CA GLU A 277 16.44 -13.23 -3.15
C GLU A 277 15.92 -12.63 -4.46
N HIS A 278 14.65 -12.83 -4.77
CA HIS A 278 14.05 -12.25 -5.97
C HIS A 278 13.78 -10.75 -5.80
N ASN A 279 13.29 -10.31 -4.63
CA ASN A 279 13.19 -8.88 -4.32
C ASN A 279 14.55 -8.19 -4.50
N ALA A 280 15.62 -8.76 -3.91
CA ALA A 280 16.96 -8.22 -4.05
C ALA A 280 17.45 -8.21 -5.51
N SER A 281 17.04 -9.18 -6.32
CA SER A 281 17.37 -9.27 -7.74
C SER A 281 16.64 -8.21 -8.57
N ILE A 282 15.33 -7.99 -8.33
CA ILE A 282 14.54 -6.91 -8.94
C ILE A 282 15.18 -5.55 -8.62
N VAL A 283 15.49 -5.32 -7.34
CA VAL A 283 16.15 -4.08 -6.87
C VAL A 283 17.48 -3.86 -7.60
N ARG A 284 18.35 -4.86 -7.61
CA ARG A 284 19.64 -4.79 -8.31
C ARG A 284 19.46 -4.43 -9.78
N ARG A 285 18.50 -5.10 -10.46
CA ARG A 285 18.27 -4.94 -11.89
C ARG A 285 17.83 -3.53 -12.27
N ILE A 286 16.96 -2.90 -11.47
CA ILE A 286 16.56 -1.52 -11.73
C ILE A 286 17.65 -0.52 -11.35
N ARG A 287 18.43 -0.77 -10.27
CA ARG A 287 19.54 0.08 -9.86
C ARG A 287 20.69 0.10 -10.90
N GLU A 288 20.86 -0.96 -11.69
CA GLU A 288 21.77 -0.99 -12.84
C GLU A 288 21.32 -0.01 -13.95
N VAL A 289 20.02 0.23 -14.09
CA VAL A 289 19.45 1.13 -15.09
C VAL A 289 19.37 2.57 -14.56
N ASP A 290 18.95 2.72 -13.31
CA ASP A 290 18.80 4.01 -12.63
C ASP A 290 19.14 3.85 -11.13
N PRO A 291 20.35 4.27 -10.70
CA PRO A 291 20.74 4.18 -9.30
C PRO A 291 19.89 4.99 -8.33
N ALA A 292 19.17 6.02 -8.81
CA ALA A 292 18.32 6.90 -8.00
C ALA A 292 16.83 6.53 -8.05
N PHE A 293 16.49 5.41 -8.70
CA PHE A 293 15.11 4.96 -8.82
C PHE A 293 14.50 4.63 -7.45
N LEU A 294 13.34 5.21 -7.13
CA LEU A 294 12.68 5.01 -5.83
C LEU A 294 12.03 3.63 -5.75
N LEU A 295 12.29 2.91 -4.65
CA LEU A 295 11.74 1.58 -4.40
C LEU A 295 11.00 1.55 -3.07
N TRP A 296 9.70 1.28 -3.15
CA TRP A 296 8.77 1.21 -2.03
C TRP A 296 8.26 -0.22 -1.85
N SER A 297 8.50 -0.80 -0.67
CA SER A 297 8.02 -2.12 -0.30
C SER A 297 6.64 -2.04 0.35
N GLU A 298 5.68 -2.86 -0.07
CA GLU A 298 4.54 -3.16 0.76
C GLU A 298 4.96 -4.11 1.88
N GLU A 299 5.58 -3.54 2.88
CA GLU A 299 5.81 -4.15 4.18
C GLU A 299 4.99 -3.37 5.19
N LEU A 300 4.04 -4.04 5.82
CA LEU A 300 3.12 -3.40 6.76
C LEU A 300 3.69 -3.38 8.17
N ASP A 301 4.52 -4.35 8.55
CA ASP A 301 5.16 -4.40 9.86
C ASP A 301 6.42 -3.52 9.88
N CYS A 302 6.34 -2.38 10.57
CA CYS A 302 7.45 -1.43 10.69
C CYS A 302 8.71 -2.04 11.32
N SER A 303 8.59 -3.04 12.19
CA SER A 303 9.74 -3.75 12.78
C SER A 303 10.56 -4.53 11.74
N ARG A 304 9.97 -4.85 10.59
CA ARG A 304 10.62 -5.52 9.46
C ARG A 304 11.30 -4.56 8.47
N GLY A 305 11.23 -3.25 8.72
CA GLY A 305 11.90 -2.24 7.90
C GLY A 305 13.39 -2.48 7.71
N ALA A 306 14.07 -3.09 8.69
CA ALA A 306 15.47 -3.48 8.55
C ALA A 306 15.69 -4.57 7.48
N GLN A 307 14.71 -5.45 7.24
CA GLN A 307 14.77 -6.41 6.14
C GLN A 307 14.58 -5.70 4.80
N ALA A 308 13.57 -4.84 4.69
CA ALA A 308 13.34 -4.04 3.49
C ALA A 308 14.59 -3.22 3.10
N GLN A 309 15.28 -2.63 4.09
CA GLN A 309 16.55 -1.93 3.86
C GLN A 309 17.65 -2.86 3.30
N ARG A 310 17.81 -4.06 3.86
CA ARG A 310 18.78 -5.05 3.34
C ARG A 310 18.46 -5.50 1.92
N ASP A 311 17.17 -5.59 1.59
CA ASP A 311 16.70 -5.93 0.24
C ASP A 311 16.86 -4.76 -0.75
N GLY A 312 17.20 -3.55 -0.25
CA GLY A 312 17.52 -2.36 -1.03
C GLY A 312 16.33 -1.45 -1.31
N PHE A 313 15.23 -1.59 -0.56
CA PHE A 313 14.10 -0.66 -0.61
C PHE A 313 14.42 0.65 0.13
N ASP A 314 13.86 1.74 -0.38
CA ASP A 314 14.05 3.09 0.15
C ASP A 314 13.01 3.47 1.21
N LEU A 315 11.81 2.85 1.18
CA LEU A 315 10.74 3.08 2.14
C LEU A 315 9.78 1.88 2.21
N ILE A 316 8.98 1.83 3.28
CA ILE A 316 7.94 0.82 3.51
C ILE A 316 6.56 1.45 3.71
N SER A 317 5.50 0.66 3.53
CA SER A 317 4.12 1.11 3.77
C SER A 317 3.83 1.36 5.26
N GLY A 318 4.12 0.43 6.13
CA GLY A 318 3.68 0.46 7.53
C GLY A 318 2.16 0.40 7.69
N TYR A 319 1.66 0.40 8.93
CA TYR A 319 0.21 0.47 9.22
C TYR A 319 -0.21 1.67 10.05
N THR A 320 0.41 2.79 9.84
CA THR A 320 0.17 3.99 10.66
C THR A 320 -1.28 4.45 10.65
N TYR A 321 -2.07 4.10 9.63
CA TYR A 321 -3.49 4.41 9.59
C TYR A 321 -4.28 3.73 10.73
N TYR A 322 -3.88 2.56 11.21
CA TYR A 322 -4.50 1.91 12.37
C TYR A 322 -4.30 2.72 13.64
N ASP A 323 -3.14 3.37 13.75
CA ASP A 323 -2.81 4.18 14.90
C ASP A 323 -3.57 5.51 14.87
N TYR A 324 -3.67 6.16 13.70
CA TYR A 324 -4.40 7.42 13.57
C TYR A 324 -5.87 7.32 13.98
N LYS A 325 -6.55 6.21 13.70
CA LYS A 325 -7.94 6.03 14.17
C LYS A 325 -8.05 5.85 15.68
N ARG A 326 -6.94 5.62 16.38
CA ARG A 326 -6.83 5.53 17.84
C ARG A 326 -6.18 6.77 18.46
N VAL A 327 -6.20 7.91 17.77
CA VAL A 327 -5.48 9.13 18.18
C VAL A 327 -5.82 9.60 19.60
N HIS A 328 -7.01 9.31 20.10
CA HIS A 328 -7.45 9.66 21.45
C HIS A 328 -7.08 8.65 22.53
N ASN A 329 -6.48 7.51 22.16
CA ASN A 329 -6.04 6.51 23.13
C ASN A 329 -4.79 6.98 23.87
N ALA A 330 -4.64 6.57 25.14
CA ALA A 330 -3.51 6.96 25.97
C ALA A 330 -2.16 6.46 25.44
N ASP A 331 -2.16 5.32 24.78
CA ASP A 331 -0.99 4.64 24.22
C ASP A 331 -0.68 5.02 22.76
N PHE A 332 -1.41 5.97 22.18
CA PHE A 332 -1.21 6.41 20.79
C PHE A 332 0.24 6.75 20.47
N ASN A 333 0.92 7.53 21.34
CA ASN A 333 2.31 7.92 21.09
C ASN A 333 3.24 6.71 21.05
N HIS A 334 3.00 5.70 21.89
CA HIS A 334 3.80 4.49 21.88
C HIS A 334 3.67 3.76 20.55
N PHE A 335 2.44 3.47 20.11
CA PHE A 335 2.21 2.73 18.89
C PHE A 335 2.68 3.50 17.65
N ILE A 336 2.27 4.75 17.48
CA ILE A 336 2.60 5.50 16.25
C ILE A 336 4.08 5.86 16.13
N LEU A 337 4.75 6.15 17.26
CA LEU A 337 6.16 6.52 17.24
C LEU A 337 7.08 5.32 17.40
N ASN A 338 6.95 4.52 18.49
CA ASN A 338 7.91 3.47 18.80
C ASN A 338 7.72 2.23 17.92
N ASP A 339 6.48 1.77 17.76
CA ASP A 339 6.16 0.56 16.98
C ASP A 339 5.95 0.91 15.50
N GLY A 340 5.59 2.16 15.19
CA GLY A 340 5.41 2.70 13.85
C GLY A 340 6.69 3.33 13.28
N PHE A 341 6.74 4.66 13.24
CA PHE A 341 7.75 5.41 12.47
C PHE A 341 9.21 5.16 12.89
N LEU A 342 9.46 4.99 14.19
CA LEU A 342 10.82 4.82 14.72
C LEU A 342 11.28 3.36 14.77
N ALA A 343 10.38 2.41 14.53
CA ALA A 343 10.74 0.99 14.47
C ALA A 343 11.53 0.64 13.19
N SER A 344 11.37 1.44 12.14
CA SER A 344 11.98 1.19 10.84
C SER A 344 13.22 2.06 10.61
N PRO A 345 14.33 1.49 10.10
CA PRO A 345 15.51 2.27 9.69
C PRO A 345 15.32 2.97 8.33
N VAL A 346 14.30 2.62 7.56
CA VAL A 346 13.89 3.32 6.35
C VAL A 346 12.62 4.12 6.61
N PRO A 347 12.37 5.21 5.87
CA PRO A 347 11.14 5.96 5.98
C PRO A 347 9.87 5.10 5.86
N VAL A 348 8.85 5.47 6.62
CA VAL A 348 7.53 4.84 6.61
C VAL A 348 6.53 5.78 5.94
N VAL A 349 5.63 5.25 5.12
CA VAL A 349 4.54 6.04 4.55
C VAL A 349 3.58 6.46 5.67
N ALA A 350 3.45 7.77 5.87
CA ALA A 350 2.53 8.35 6.84
C ALA A 350 1.16 8.54 6.18
N ALA A 351 0.28 7.58 6.37
CA ALA A 351 -1.05 7.55 5.79
C ALA A 351 -2.12 7.58 6.87
N VAL A 352 -2.99 8.59 6.86
CA VAL A 352 -4.18 8.63 7.71
C VAL A 352 -5.27 7.69 7.18
N GLU A 353 -5.26 7.45 5.89
CA GLU A 353 -6.03 6.45 5.15
C GLU A 353 -5.25 5.99 3.92
N THR A 354 -5.59 4.82 3.39
CA THR A 354 -5.00 4.27 2.17
C THR A 354 -6.11 3.82 1.20
N PRO A 355 -5.77 3.46 -0.04
CA PRO A 355 -6.75 2.88 -0.95
C PRO A 355 -7.42 1.59 -0.43
N ASP A 356 -6.77 0.85 0.49
CA ASP A 356 -7.24 -0.43 1.03
C ASP A 356 -7.96 -0.33 2.38
N THR A 357 -8.10 0.89 2.91
CA THR A 357 -8.68 1.11 4.25
C THR A 357 -9.98 1.87 4.19
N PRO A 358 -10.79 1.84 5.27
CA PRO A 358 -11.87 2.81 5.44
C PRO A 358 -11.35 4.25 5.35
N ARG A 359 -12.18 5.16 4.87
CA ARG A 359 -11.85 6.58 4.82
C ARG A 359 -11.76 7.18 6.22
N SER A 360 -10.77 8.04 6.45
CA SER A 360 -10.58 8.72 7.75
C SER A 360 -11.79 9.58 8.15
N ALA A 361 -12.42 10.23 7.20
CA ALA A 361 -13.64 11.02 7.44
C ALA A 361 -14.81 10.14 7.91
N PHE A 362 -14.90 8.89 7.46
CA PHE A 362 -15.90 7.94 7.94
C PHE A 362 -15.56 7.41 9.34
N VAL A 363 -14.29 7.10 9.60
CA VAL A 363 -13.86 6.47 10.86
C VAL A 363 -13.87 7.45 12.03
N LEU A 364 -13.31 8.65 11.84
CA LEU A 364 -13.18 9.64 12.91
C LEU A 364 -14.46 10.44 13.16
N GLN A 365 -15.31 10.63 12.15
CA GLN A 365 -16.65 11.22 12.20
C GLN A 365 -16.73 12.66 12.74
N ASP A 366 -15.63 13.29 13.15
CA ASP A 366 -15.61 14.67 13.63
C ASP A 366 -14.45 15.46 13.03
N ASN A 367 -14.71 16.74 12.74
CA ASN A 367 -13.74 17.61 12.09
C ASN A 367 -12.53 17.97 12.97
N ALA A 368 -12.68 17.94 14.29
CA ALA A 368 -11.57 18.28 15.19
C ALA A 368 -10.52 17.17 15.21
N SER A 369 -10.95 15.91 15.30
CA SER A 369 -10.07 14.74 15.20
C SER A 369 -9.42 14.64 13.82
N LEU A 370 -10.16 14.92 12.74
CA LEU A 370 -9.62 14.95 11.40
C LEU A 370 -8.54 16.03 11.25
N ARG A 371 -8.78 17.26 11.71
CA ARG A 371 -7.77 18.33 11.70
C ARG A 371 -6.52 17.93 12.47
N LEU A 372 -6.69 17.34 13.65
CA LEU A 372 -5.59 16.86 14.49
C LEU A 372 -4.72 15.85 13.72
N VAL A 373 -5.30 14.78 13.18
CA VAL A 373 -4.51 13.72 12.52
C VAL A 373 -3.90 14.17 11.22
N LEU A 374 -4.62 14.96 10.40
CA LEU A 374 -4.10 15.49 9.13
C LEU A 374 -2.90 16.43 9.37
N THR A 375 -2.96 17.26 10.41
CA THR A 375 -1.84 18.14 10.76
C THR A 375 -0.67 17.33 11.30
N LEU A 376 -0.89 16.42 12.26
CA LEU A 376 0.18 15.59 12.82
C LEU A 376 0.89 14.76 11.75
N ASN A 377 0.14 14.20 10.80
CA ASN A 377 0.69 13.39 9.70
C ASN A 377 1.79 14.11 8.92
N ALA A 378 1.67 15.42 8.75
CA ALA A 378 2.66 16.21 8.05
C ALA A 378 4.00 16.33 8.80
N PHE A 379 4.03 16.09 10.10
CA PHE A 379 5.21 16.32 10.93
C PHE A 379 5.78 15.06 11.59
N MET A 380 5.26 13.87 11.29
CA MET A 380 5.78 12.63 11.87
C MET A 380 7.25 12.40 11.50
N PRO A 381 8.06 11.86 12.44
CA PRO A 381 9.48 11.56 12.20
C PRO A 381 9.63 10.35 11.27
N ASN A 382 10.73 10.30 10.53
CA ASN A 382 11.04 9.19 9.61
C ASN A 382 9.87 8.84 8.67
N ALA A 383 9.14 9.84 8.20
CA ALA A 383 7.85 9.69 7.54
C ALA A 383 7.80 10.35 6.16
N VAL A 384 7.14 9.68 5.22
CA VAL A 384 6.73 10.25 3.93
C VAL A 384 5.21 10.43 3.96
N PRO A 385 4.70 11.67 4.10
CA PRO A 385 3.26 11.92 4.11
C PRO A 385 2.59 11.45 2.82
N PHE A 386 1.47 10.78 2.99
CA PHE A 386 0.64 10.26 1.90
C PHE A 386 -0.76 10.85 1.99
N ILE A 387 -1.27 11.34 0.86
CA ILE A 387 -2.64 11.81 0.72
C ILE A 387 -3.35 10.86 -0.24
N ASN A 388 -4.36 10.16 0.25
CA ASN A 388 -5.21 9.31 -0.57
C ASN A 388 -6.17 10.18 -1.39
N SER A 389 -6.33 9.88 -2.68
CA SER A 389 -7.22 10.64 -3.57
C SER A 389 -8.65 10.72 -3.01
N GLY A 390 -9.17 11.93 -2.82
CA GLY A 390 -10.45 12.22 -2.18
C GLY A 390 -10.36 12.55 -0.68
N GLN A 391 -9.20 12.34 -0.03
CA GLN A 391 -8.99 12.74 1.36
C GLN A 391 -9.14 14.26 1.55
N GLU A 392 -8.68 15.03 0.57
CA GLU A 392 -8.81 16.49 0.49
C GLU A 392 -10.28 16.96 0.39
N LEU A 393 -11.16 16.07 -0.05
CA LEU A 393 -12.60 16.30 -0.20
C LEU A 393 -13.42 15.67 0.95
N LEU A 394 -12.77 15.05 1.92
CA LEU A 394 -13.39 14.30 3.00
C LEU A 394 -14.33 13.18 2.50
N GLU A 395 -13.91 12.48 1.44
CA GLU A 395 -14.62 11.31 0.94
C GLU A 395 -14.83 10.29 2.05
N VAL A 396 -16.02 9.71 2.09
CA VAL A 396 -16.38 8.66 3.07
C VAL A 396 -16.48 7.28 2.45
N GLN A 397 -16.71 7.20 1.12
CA GLN A 397 -16.81 5.93 0.40
C GLN A 397 -15.43 5.32 0.24
N PRO A 398 -15.16 4.09 0.71
CA PRO A 398 -13.87 3.43 0.54
C PRO A 398 -13.60 3.12 -0.93
N MET A 399 -12.32 3.02 -1.29
CA MET A 399 -11.93 2.65 -2.65
C MET A 399 -11.97 1.14 -2.84
N ASN A 400 -11.72 0.37 -1.78
CA ASN A 400 -11.70 -1.10 -1.74
C ASN A 400 -12.30 -1.60 -0.41
N LEU A 401 -12.65 -2.88 -0.35
CA LEU A 401 -12.99 -3.61 0.88
C LEU A 401 -11.79 -4.44 1.35
N GLY A 402 -10.66 -3.76 1.50
CA GLY A 402 -9.41 -4.37 1.94
C GLY A 402 -9.28 -4.42 3.46
N LEU A 403 -8.20 -3.84 3.97
CA LEU A 403 -7.83 -3.90 5.37
C LEU A 403 -8.89 -3.25 6.27
N ASP A 404 -9.38 -4.01 7.26
CA ASP A 404 -10.32 -3.55 8.31
C ASP A 404 -11.67 -3.04 7.77
N ASN A 405 -12.11 -3.54 6.62
CA ASN A 405 -13.34 -3.13 5.97
C ASN A 405 -14.10 -4.35 5.40
N GLY A 406 -15.31 -4.59 5.89
CA GLY A 406 -16.18 -5.67 5.40
C GLY A 406 -17.19 -5.19 4.36
N GLU A 407 -18.05 -6.11 3.88
CA GLU A 407 -19.11 -5.80 2.88
C GLU A 407 -20.05 -4.66 3.30
N ASP A 408 -20.32 -4.51 4.60
CA ASP A 408 -21.15 -3.42 5.12
C ASP A 408 -20.50 -2.05 4.89
N GLY A 409 -19.18 -1.98 4.85
CA GLY A 409 -18.42 -0.76 4.57
C GLY A 409 -18.59 -0.23 3.14
N ARG A 410 -19.16 -1.01 2.24
CA ARG A 410 -19.53 -0.59 0.88
C ARG A 410 -20.67 0.43 0.84
N TYR A 411 -21.55 0.45 1.85
CA TYR A 411 -22.81 1.19 1.81
C TYR A 411 -22.81 2.38 2.80
N VAL A 412 -21.72 3.12 2.85
CA VAL A 412 -21.57 4.29 3.74
C VAL A 412 -22.23 5.56 3.19
N LEU A 413 -22.40 5.66 1.87
CA LEU A 413 -23.13 6.75 1.23
C LEU A 413 -24.65 6.51 1.28
N PRO A 414 -25.46 7.59 1.32
CA PRO A 414 -26.92 7.46 1.22
C PRO A 414 -27.33 6.74 -0.08
N PRO A 415 -28.40 5.94 -0.08
CA PRO A 415 -28.87 5.24 -1.29
C PRO A 415 -29.23 6.17 -2.48
N SER A 416 -29.47 7.45 -2.22
CA SER A 416 -29.73 8.47 -3.25
C SER A 416 -28.46 8.99 -3.93
N ASP A 417 -27.30 8.68 -3.39
CA ASP A 417 -26.03 9.10 -3.98
C ASP A 417 -25.68 8.24 -5.20
N PRO A 418 -25.27 8.84 -6.34
CA PRO A 418 -24.91 8.07 -7.53
C PRO A 418 -23.73 7.10 -7.33
N MET A 419 -22.88 7.37 -6.32
CA MET A 419 -21.71 6.56 -6.00
C MET A 419 -21.98 5.53 -4.90
N ALA A 420 -23.21 5.48 -4.33
CA ALA A 420 -23.56 4.53 -3.28
C ALA A 420 -23.28 3.08 -3.70
N GLY A 421 -22.54 2.35 -2.86
CA GLY A 421 -22.17 0.97 -3.11
C GLY A 421 -21.08 0.74 -4.16
N ARG A 422 -20.53 1.79 -4.78
CA ARG A 422 -19.42 1.69 -5.74
C ARG A 422 -18.07 1.75 -5.03
N LEU A 423 -17.12 0.99 -5.53
CA LEU A 423 -15.75 0.96 -5.05
C LEU A 423 -14.82 1.42 -6.18
N ALA A 424 -14.04 2.46 -5.95
CA ALA A 424 -13.21 3.09 -6.99
C ALA A 424 -12.19 2.14 -7.63
N PHE A 425 -11.81 1.04 -6.96
CA PHE A 425 -10.94 0.01 -7.54
C PHE A 425 -11.61 -0.78 -8.67
N PHE A 426 -12.92 -0.93 -8.61
CA PHE A 426 -13.64 -1.91 -9.44
C PHE A 426 -14.77 -1.31 -10.26
N ASP A 427 -15.16 -0.05 -9.93
CA ASP A 427 -16.33 0.60 -10.50
C ASP A 427 -15.97 2.02 -10.99
N PRO A 428 -16.68 2.56 -12.00
CA PRO A 428 -16.62 3.98 -12.29
C PRO A 428 -17.03 4.80 -11.06
N TYR A 429 -16.12 5.61 -10.55
CA TYR A 429 -16.31 6.42 -9.35
C TYR A 429 -15.92 7.87 -9.63
N TYR A 430 -16.74 8.80 -9.20
CA TYR A 430 -16.50 10.24 -9.31
C TYR A 430 -16.42 10.85 -7.92
N LEU A 431 -15.31 11.52 -7.63
CA LEU A 431 -15.12 12.24 -6.37
C LEU A 431 -16.13 13.37 -6.21
N HIS A 432 -16.53 13.65 -4.97
CA HIS A 432 -17.56 14.66 -4.62
C HIS A 432 -16.96 16.07 -4.54
N TRP A 433 -16.47 16.58 -5.68
CA TRP A 433 -15.79 17.89 -5.78
C TRP A 433 -16.60 19.08 -5.27
N THR A 434 -17.93 18.96 -5.20
CA THR A 434 -18.84 20.07 -4.86
C THR A 434 -19.43 19.97 -3.46
N SER A 435 -19.20 18.88 -2.74
CA SER A 435 -19.81 18.61 -1.43
C SER A 435 -18.87 18.81 -0.25
N GLY A 436 -17.58 18.99 -0.50
CA GLY A 436 -16.57 19.12 0.54
C GLY A 436 -16.54 20.51 1.19
N ASP A 437 -16.34 20.52 2.50
CA ASP A 437 -15.91 21.73 3.20
C ASP A 437 -14.47 22.06 2.79
N ALA A 438 -14.24 23.26 2.30
CA ALA A 438 -12.92 23.72 1.81
C ALA A 438 -11.78 23.67 2.86
N TRP A 439 -12.12 23.46 4.14
CA TRP A 439 -11.14 23.49 5.21
C TRP A 439 -10.09 22.37 5.14
N ALA A 440 -10.46 21.19 4.63
CA ALA A 440 -9.51 20.07 4.54
C ALA A 440 -8.46 20.32 3.46
N ASP A 441 -8.90 20.89 2.35
CA ASP A 441 -8.04 21.37 1.26
C ASP A 441 -7.02 22.40 1.77
N ASP A 442 -7.50 23.45 2.43
CA ASP A 442 -6.66 24.52 3.00
C ASP A 442 -5.68 23.96 4.04
N LEU A 443 -6.16 23.09 4.94
CA LEU A 443 -5.34 22.49 6.00
C LEU A 443 -4.19 21.66 5.42
N LEU A 444 -4.47 20.82 4.43
CA LEU A 444 -3.47 19.97 3.78
C LEU A 444 -2.42 20.82 3.05
N GLN A 445 -2.86 21.84 2.30
CA GLN A 445 -1.93 22.76 1.63
C GLN A 445 -0.99 23.44 2.62
N GLU A 446 -1.54 23.98 3.72
CA GLU A 446 -0.73 24.69 4.73
C GLU A 446 0.20 23.74 5.50
N SER A 447 -0.27 22.58 5.89
CA SER A 447 0.55 21.59 6.60
C SER A 447 1.72 21.11 5.72
N LEU A 448 1.48 20.85 4.44
CA LEU A 448 2.53 20.46 3.49
C LEU A 448 3.49 21.63 3.18
N ARG A 449 2.98 22.87 3.11
CA ARG A 449 3.82 24.06 2.93
C ARG A 449 4.77 24.24 4.10
N LEU A 450 4.28 24.11 5.34
CA LEU A 450 5.11 24.15 6.54
C LEU A 450 6.12 23.01 6.56
N ARG A 451 5.69 21.78 6.31
CA ARG A 451 6.61 20.64 6.19
C ARG A 451 7.73 20.92 5.20
N ARG A 452 7.42 21.46 4.02
CA ARG A 452 8.43 21.76 2.99
C ARG A 452 9.43 22.81 3.49
N HIS A 453 8.96 23.81 4.24
CA HIS A 453 9.83 24.83 4.83
C HIS A 453 10.83 24.21 5.82
N TYR A 454 10.37 23.26 6.64
CA TYR A 454 11.20 22.56 7.64
C TYR A 454 11.76 21.22 7.15
N LEU A 455 11.64 20.91 5.85
CA LEU A 455 12.05 19.60 5.32
C LEU A 455 13.52 19.25 5.63
N PRO A 456 14.50 20.17 5.56
CA PRO A 456 15.88 19.84 5.94
C PRO A 456 16.04 19.38 7.39
N LEU A 457 15.19 19.90 8.29
CA LEU A 457 15.16 19.50 9.69
C LEU A 457 14.42 18.17 9.90
N LEU A 458 13.28 17.99 9.22
CA LEU A 458 12.40 16.83 9.37
C LEU A 458 12.90 15.57 8.65
N SER A 459 13.72 15.72 7.60
CA SER A 459 14.16 14.60 6.76
C SER A 459 15.36 13.84 7.33
N ASP A 460 16.09 14.41 8.28
CA ASP A 460 17.17 13.70 8.96
C ASP A 460 16.66 13.08 10.27
N PRO A 461 16.57 11.74 10.36
CA PRO A 461 16.12 11.07 11.58
C PRO A 461 16.96 11.42 12.81
N ALA A 462 18.23 11.81 12.64
CA ALA A 462 19.11 12.22 13.75
C ALA A 462 18.66 13.52 14.43
N ASN A 463 17.86 14.34 13.74
CA ASN A 463 17.32 15.57 14.31
C ASN A 463 16.11 15.34 15.22
N PHE A 464 15.48 14.16 15.15
CA PHE A 464 14.33 13.86 16.01
C PHE A 464 14.79 13.52 17.43
N VAL A 465 14.24 14.26 18.39
CA VAL A 465 14.56 14.11 19.81
C VAL A 465 13.38 13.43 20.51
N LYS A 466 13.58 12.17 20.84
CA LYS A 466 12.56 11.38 21.56
C LYS A 466 12.39 11.93 22.99
N GLN A 467 11.15 12.15 23.40
CA GLN A 467 10.77 12.63 24.71
C GLN A 467 10.10 11.48 25.48
N ASP A 468 10.85 10.76 26.31
CA ASP A 468 10.34 9.55 26.96
C ASP A 468 9.16 9.85 27.91
N ASP A 469 9.20 10.98 28.64
CA ASP A 469 8.09 11.36 29.53
C ASP A 469 6.78 11.67 28.78
N VAL A 470 6.88 12.18 27.55
CA VAL A 470 5.71 12.50 26.71
C VAL A 470 5.08 11.25 26.11
N LEU A 471 5.85 10.20 25.89
CA LEU A 471 5.33 8.95 25.32
C LEU A 471 4.23 8.33 26.19
N HIS A 472 4.29 8.56 27.50
CA HIS A 472 3.34 8.03 28.46
C HIS A 472 2.26 9.04 28.89
N HIS A 473 2.27 10.26 28.34
CA HIS A 473 1.26 11.26 28.64
C HIS A 473 -0.03 10.98 27.86
N GLY A 474 -1.15 10.71 28.57
CA GLY A 474 -2.38 10.22 27.98
C GLY A 474 -2.99 11.07 26.86
N ASN A 475 -2.83 12.40 26.89
CA ASN A 475 -3.47 13.31 25.92
C ASN A 475 -2.49 14.24 25.18
N LEU A 476 -1.21 14.17 25.46
CA LEU A 476 -0.19 15.01 24.82
C LEU A 476 0.58 14.23 23.76
N THR A 477 0.71 14.80 22.57
CA THR A 477 1.74 14.40 21.61
C THR A 477 2.70 15.56 21.41
N MET A 478 4.00 15.29 21.48
CA MET A 478 5.05 16.27 21.25
C MET A 478 6.11 15.67 20.33
N LEU A 479 6.33 16.32 19.19
CA LEU A 479 7.37 15.98 18.24
C LEU A 479 8.44 17.07 18.28
N CYS A 480 9.64 16.70 18.67
CA CYS A 480 10.76 17.62 18.83
C CYS A 480 11.84 17.34 17.79
N TYR A 481 12.25 18.36 17.06
CA TYR A 481 13.33 18.30 16.08
C TYR A 481 14.37 19.37 16.40
N HIS A 482 15.63 19.00 16.30
CA HIS A 482 16.74 19.91 16.58
C HIS A 482 17.95 19.63 15.69
N ASP A 483 18.37 20.64 14.94
CA ASP A 483 19.64 20.63 14.23
C ASP A 483 20.74 21.19 15.13
N SER A 484 21.48 20.30 15.77
CA SER A 484 22.53 20.65 16.74
C SER A 484 23.58 21.64 16.22
N PRO A 485 24.10 21.53 14.98
CA PRO A 485 25.11 22.48 14.49
C PRO A 485 24.59 23.91 14.30
N HIS A 486 23.29 24.05 13.98
CA HIS A 486 22.70 25.34 13.61
C HIS A 486 21.76 25.93 14.66
N SER A 487 21.54 25.22 15.76
CA SER A 487 20.64 25.63 16.86
C SER A 487 19.18 25.89 16.40
N ASN A 488 18.77 25.38 15.24
CA ASN A 488 17.40 25.46 14.77
C ASN A 488 16.57 24.30 15.33
N GLY A 489 15.36 24.59 15.74
CA GLY A 489 14.46 23.57 16.26
C GLY A 489 13.01 23.77 15.82
N LEU A 490 12.27 22.69 15.86
CA LEU A 490 10.82 22.66 15.63
C LEU A 490 10.18 21.78 16.70
N VAL A 491 9.12 22.30 17.31
CA VAL A 491 8.30 21.53 18.25
C VAL A 491 6.86 21.55 17.77
N VAL A 492 6.31 20.37 17.57
CA VAL A 492 4.89 20.19 17.26
C VAL A 492 4.22 19.63 18.49
N VAL A 493 3.26 20.36 19.03
CA VAL A 493 2.53 19.99 20.25
C VAL A 493 1.07 19.79 19.91
N ALA A 494 0.49 18.68 20.33
CA ALA A 494 -0.90 18.37 20.08
C ALA A 494 -1.62 17.91 21.35
N ASN A 495 -2.79 18.50 21.61
CA ASN A 495 -3.73 18.03 22.60
C ASN A 495 -4.66 17.01 21.96
N ARG A 496 -4.57 15.74 22.35
CA ARG A 496 -5.39 14.65 21.81
C ARG A 496 -6.70 14.42 22.56
N SER A 497 -7.01 15.23 23.58
CA SER A 497 -8.29 15.18 24.26
C SER A 497 -9.41 15.74 23.39
N LEU A 498 -10.56 15.10 23.38
CA LEU A 498 -11.78 15.61 22.74
C LEU A 498 -12.48 16.72 23.52
N THR A 499 -12.22 16.84 24.83
CA THR A 499 -13.05 17.67 25.72
C THR A 499 -12.27 18.56 26.68
N ALA A 500 -11.04 18.19 27.02
CA ALA A 500 -10.26 18.89 28.02
C ALA A 500 -9.17 19.77 27.40
N GLU A 501 -9.01 21.00 27.88
CA GLU A 501 -7.85 21.81 27.61
C GLU A 501 -6.60 21.19 28.24
N LEU A 502 -5.46 21.41 27.61
CA LEU A 502 -4.15 21.00 28.11
C LEU A 502 -3.31 22.26 28.36
N VAL A 503 -2.84 22.43 29.59
CA VAL A 503 -1.95 23.51 29.96
C VAL A 503 -0.54 22.94 30.15
N LEU A 504 0.43 23.44 29.42
CA LEU A 504 1.82 23.02 29.52
C LEU A 504 2.78 24.21 29.49
N ARG A 505 3.95 24.02 30.07
CA ARG A 505 5.07 24.93 29.91
C ARG A 505 6.05 24.32 28.93
N LEU A 506 6.58 25.13 28.01
CA LEU A 506 7.55 24.71 27.01
C LEU A 506 8.96 24.52 27.60
N VAL A 507 9.05 24.03 28.84
CA VAL A 507 10.31 23.60 29.42
C VAL A 507 10.67 22.25 28.82
N LEU A 508 11.34 22.29 27.67
CA LEU A 508 11.88 21.07 27.06
C LEU A 508 13.19 20.75 27.76
N GLU A 509 13.26 19.59 28.37
CA GLU A 509 14.51 19.01 28.89
C GLU A 509 15.40 18.59 27.70
N HIS A 510 15.89 19.57 26.95
CA HIS A 510 16.87 19.29 25.91
C HIS A 510 18.20 19.97 26.29
N PRO A 511 19.34 19.22 26.27
CA PRO A 511 20.65 19.76 26.69
C PRO A 511 21.16 20.97 25.90
N ALA A 512 20.61 21.22 24.72
CA ALA A 512 21.15 22.26 23.82
C ALA A 512 20.20 23.44 23.52
N ALA A 513 18.87 23.35 23.73
CA ALA A 513 17.98 24.26 23.06
C ALA A 513 17.15 25.20 23.91
N MET A 514 16.73 24.89 25.12
CA MET A 514 15.81 25.77 25.84
C MET A 514 16.24 26.08 27.27
N SER A 515 16.99 27.16 27.43
CA SER A 515 16.99 27.83 28.71
C SER A 515 15.62 28.49 28.91
N VAL A 516 15.03 28.29 30.10
CA VAL A 516 13.81 28.95 30.55
C VAL A 516 13.87 30.45 30.25
N GLY A 517 12.81 31.00 29.60
CA GLY A 517 12.71 32.44 29.32
C GLY A 517 13.21 32.89 27.95
N LYS A 518 13.54 31.98 27.03
CA LYS A 518 13.78 32.36 25.63
C LYS A 518 12.47 32.63 24.87
N GLU A 519 12.53 33.58 23.95
CA GLU A 519 11.46 33.82 23.00
C GLU A 519 11.46 32.70 21.94
N VAL A 520 10.27 32.17 21.65
CA VAL A 520 10.01 31.20 20.59
C VAL A 520 8.88 31.69 19.72
N GLU A 521 8.80 31.25 18.46
CA GLU A 521 7.75 31.67 17.55
C GLU A 521 6.73 30.56 17.33
N ILE A 522 5.45 30.81 17.61
CA ILE A 522 4.35 29.98 17.14
C ILE A 522 4.11 30.33 15.68
N VAL A 523 4.27 29.34 14.80
CA VAL A 523 4.14 29.49 13.34
C VAL A 523 2.84 28.91 12.78
N TYR A 524 2.13 28.11 13.60
CA TYR A 524 0.84 27.52 13.28
C TYR A 524 0.05 27.22 14.57
N ASP A 525 -1.24 27.51 14.57
CA ASP A 525 -2.18 27.16 15.63
C ASP A 525 -3.58 26.83 15.07
N ALA A 526 -4.60 26.74 15.93
CA ALA A 526 -5.97 26.40 15.55
C ALA A 526 -6.61 27.35 14.50
N GLN A 527 -6.07 28.51 14.29
CA GLN A 527 -6.51 29.51 13.29
C GLN A 527 -5.76 29.38 11.97
N GLY A 528 -4.76 28.48 11.90
CA GLY A 528 -3.89 28.27 10.76
C GLY A 528 -2.52 28.94 10.92
N PRO A 529 -1.84 29.25 9.81
CA PRO A 529 -0.52 29.88 9.83
C PRO A 529 -0.54 31.23 10.55
N CYS A 530 0.40 31.40 11.45
CA CYS A 530 0.56 32.64 12.21
C CYS A 530 2.06 32.93 12.45
N ARG A 531 2.35 34.08 13.05
CA ARG A 531 3.67 34.38 13.62
C ARG A 531 3.48 35.14 14.92
N ARG A 532 3.72 34.46 16.03
CA ARG A 532 3.50 35.02 17.34
C ARG A 532 4.64 34.61 18.27
N SER A 533 5.39 35.63 18.76
CA SER A 533 6.42 35.38 19.76
C SER A 533 5.78 35.11 21.12
N VAL A 534 6.27 34.10 21.80
CA VAL A 534 5.91 33.73 23.17
C VAL A 534 7.15 33.39 23.97
N SER A 535 7.16 33.67 25.27
CA SER A 535 8.24 33.22 26.13
C SER A 535 8.09 31.72 26.43
N SER A 536 9.19 30.98 26.37
CA SER A 536 9.18 29.55 26.77
C SER A 536 8.83 29.33 28.25
N ALA A 537 8.84 30.41 29.06
CA ALA A 537 8.39 30.38 30.45
C ALA A 537 6.87 30.52 30.62
N ASP A 538 6.16 30.98 29.57
CA ASP A 538 4.71 31.15 29.61
C ASP A 538 3.99 29.82 29.56
N GLU A 539 2.79 29.81 30.10
CA GLU A 539 1.89 28.66 29.96
C GLU A 539 1.23 28.68 28.57
N LEU A 540 1.41 27.59 27.84
CA LEU A 540 0.71 27.34 26.59
C LEU A 540 -0.58 26.54 26.88
N VAL A 541 -1.71 27.10 26.49
CA VAL A 541 -3.01 26.44 26.63
C VAL A 541 -3.43 25.94 25.26
N LEU A 542 -3.59 24.63 25.12
CA LEU A 542 -4.12 23.99 23.92
C LEU A 542 -5.56 23.56 24.14
N ARG A 543 -6.43 23.95 23.23
CA ARG A 543 -7.82 23.49 23.18
C ARG A 543 -7.90 22.00 22.84
N PRO A 544 -9.07 21.36 23.02
CA PRO A 544 -9.29 20.00 22.53
C PRO A 544 -8.94 19.87 21.04
N CYS A 545 -8.22 18.80 20.67
CA CYS A 545 -7.77 18.48 19.30
C CYS A 545 -6.90 19.57 18.63
N GLU A 546 -6.33 20.51 19.39
CA GLU A 546 -5.48 21.56 18.84
C GLU A 546 -4.04 21.07 18.61
N VAL A 547 -3.47 21.48 17.48
CA VAL A 547 -2.05 21.32 17.15
C VAL A 547 -1.42 22.69 17.05
N VAL A 548 -0.27 22.86 17.68
CA VAL A 548 0.55 24.07 17.62
C VAL A 548 1.93 23.71 17.13
N VAL A 549 2.45 24.46 16.16
CA VAL A 549 3.81 24.31 15.63
C VAL A 549 4.64 25.52 16.08
N ILE A 550 5.77 25.22 16.70
CA ILE A 550 6.64 26.20 17.35
C ILE A 550 8.03 26.11 16.73
N GLU A 551 8.49 27.22 16.20
CA GLU A 551 9.86 27.40 15.72
C GLU A 551 10.76 27.87 16.88
N ILE A 552 11.89 27.19 17.02
CA ILE A 552 12.95 27.59 17.97
C ILE A 552 14.08 28.10 17.11
N GLY A 553 14.21 29.41 17.06
CA GLY A 553 15.30 30.10 16.37
C GLY A 553 16.46 30.43 17.27
N THR A 554 17.60 30.77 16.67
CA THR A 554 18.80 31.31 17.33
C THR A 554 18.56 32.68 17.91
#